data_428283703803c4b8538d85018b10ec0b
#
_entry.id   428283703803c4b8538d85018b10ec0b
#
_cell.length_a   1.000
_cell.length_b   1.000
_cell.length_c   1.000
_cell.angle_alpha   90.00
_cell.angle_beta   90.00
_cell.angle_gamma   90.00
#
_symmetry.space_group_name_H-M   'P 1'
#
loop_
_entity.id
_entity.type
_entity.pdbx_description
1 polymer ?
#
loop_
_entity_poly.entity_id
_entity_poly.type
_entity_poly.pdbx_seq_one_letter_code
_entity_poly.pdbx_strand_id
1 'polypeptide(L)'
;MKLTNNERSPYTDVVRLTAADLIAIGTGGTRQIGTIPIGGAVTLCAVVNSVDIVGSSSLVIDVGTTLADPDEFINALDVDGMTVGLPTFNTGDLMVQAAGNSTILGGVSPVKPVSAVTPIYVKVTDAAVASITAGEIVIGITVLDLLQLNA
;
A
#
# COMPACT_ATOMS: atom_id res chain seq x y z
N MET A 1 2.79 -27.85 -13.90
CA MET A 1 3.71 -26.73 -14.16
C MET A 1 4.15 -26.15 -12.84
N LYS A 2 5.45 -26.07 -12.59
CA LYS A 2 5.97 -25.50 -11.35
C LYS A 2 6.02 -23.98 -11.50
N LEU A 3 5.37 -23.28 -10.57
CA LEU A 3 5.39 -21.83 -10.50
C LEU A 3 6.76 -21.38 -9.99
N THR A 4 7.52 -20.67 -10.80
CA THR A 4 8.72 -19.99 -10.31
C THR A 4 8.29 -18.64 -9.71
N ASN A 5 8.87 -18.27 -8.59
CA ASN A 5 8.50 -17.03 -7.87
C ASN A 5 8.65 -15.76 -8.72
N ASN A 6 9.48 -15.79 -9.76
CA ASN A 6 9.70 -14.63 -10.62
C ASN A 6 8.67 -14.47 -11.74
N GLU A 7 7.93 -15.54 -12.06
CA GLU A 7 6.96 -15.52 -13.16
C GLU A 7 5.52 -15.26 -12.68
N ARG A 8 5.32 -15.15 -11.36
CA ARG A 8 3.99 -15.10 -10.76
C ARG A 8 3.88 -14.23 -9.52
N SER A 9 4.67 -13.18 -9.43
CA SER A 9 4.32 -12.15 -8.47
C SER A 9 2.96 -11.58 -8.88
N PRO A 10 1.95 -11.56 -7.99
CA PRO A 10 0.68 -10.90 -8.26
C PRO A 10 0.86 -9.37 -8.33
N TYR A 11 2.04 -8.88 -7.99
CA TYR A 11 2.34 -7.46 -7.90
C TYR A 11 3.05 -6.97 -9.16
N THR A 12 2.57 -5.85 -9.71
CA THR A 12 3.26 -5.14 -10.79
C THR A 12 4.41 -4.29 -10.24
N ASP A 13 4.25 -3.78 -9.03
CA ASP A 13 5.24 -2.95 -8.34
C ASP A 13 5.47 -3.47 -6.92
N VAL A 14 6.73 -3.47 -6.50
CA VAL A 14 7.13 -3.83 -5.13
C VAL A 14 8.08 -2.76 -4.62
N VAL A 15 7.75 -2.15 -3.51
CA VAL A 15 8.53 -1.12 -2.85
C VAL A 15 8.99 -1.60 -1.48
N ARG A 16 10.27 -1.42 -1.19
CA ARG A 16 10.87 -1.70 0.12
C ARG A 16 11.18 -0.39 0.82
N LEU A 17 10.73 -0.26 2.05
CA LEU A 17 11.02 0.87 2.92
C LEU A 17 11.81 0.37 4.12
N THR A 18 13.09 0.68 4.16
CA THR A 18 13.97 0.37 5.29
C THR A 18 13.76 1.36 6.44
N ALA A 19 14.31 1.07 7.61
CA ALA A 19 14.32 2.01 8.73
C ALA A 19 14.82 3.41 8.32
N ALA A 20 15.87 3.48 7.49
CA ALA A 20 16.40 4.76 6.98
C ALA A 20 15.38 5.49 6.08
N ASP A 21 14.63 4.76 5.26
CA ASP A 21 13.57 5.34 4.42
C ASP A 21 12.42 5.89 5.27
N LEU A 22 12.00 5.16 6.29
CA LEU A 22 10.94 5.58 7.21
C LEU A 22 11.32 6.86 7.96
N ILE A 23 12.55 6.91 8.46
CA ILE A 23 13.10 8.11 9.11
C ILE A 23 13.14 9.30 8.14
N ALA A 24 13.58 9.06 6.90
CA ALA A 24 13.68 10.10 5.88
C ALA A 24 12.32 10.65 5.44
N ILE A 25 11.27 9.81 5.44
CA ILE A 25 9.89 10.27 5.20
C ILE A 25 9.43 11.13 6.38
N GLY A 26 9.69 10.70 7.61
CA GLY A 26 9.32 11.40 8.83
C GLY A 26 7.83 11.27 9.17
N THR A 27 7.47 11.63 10.41
CA THR A 27 6.07 11.57 10.84
C THR A 27 5.20 12.58 10.10
N GLY A 28 4.06 12.13 9.60
CA GLY A 28 3.16 12.92 8.75
C GLY A 28 3.68 13.14 7.32
N GLY A 29 4.90 12.66 7.02
CA GLY A 29 5.52 12.76 5.70
C GLY A 29 4.92 11.77 4.71
N THR A 30 5.00 12.13 3.42
CA THR A 30 4.56 11.30 2.30
C THR A 30 5.70 11.11 1.31
N ARG A 31 5.70 9.94 0.65
CA ARG A 31 6.62 9.64 -0.46
C ARG A 31 5.84 9.00 -1.60
N GLN A 32 6.10 9.44 -2.83
CA GLN A 32 5.59 8.73 -4.00
C GLN A 32 6.30 7.39 -4.16
N ILE A 33 5.52 6.32 -4.31
CA ILE A 33 6.02 4.96 -4.43
C ILE A 33 5.67 4.28 -5.75
N GLY A 34 4.80 4.89 -6.56
CA GLY A 34 4.38 4.34 -7.84
C GLY A 34 3.49 5.29 -8.60
N THR A 35 2.94 4.78 -9.70
CA THR A 35 2.05 5.52 -10.60
C THR A 35 1.00 4.58 -11.19
N ILE A 36 -0.21 5.07 -11.34
CA ILE A 36 -1.28 4.39 -12.09
C ILE A 36 -1.36 5.06 -13.46
N PRO A 37 -1.20 4.31 -14.57
CA PRO A 37 -1.38 4.86 -15.91
C PRO A 37 -2.85 5.21 -16.19
N ILE A 38 -3.10 6.04 -17.19
CA ILE A 38 -4.47 6.33 -17.65
C ILE A 38 -5.19 5.03 -17.97
N GLY A 39 -6.41 4.88 -17.47
CA GLY A 39 -7.21 3.67 -17.63
C GLY A 39 -6.79 2.51 -16.71
N GLY A 40 -5.74 2.70 -15.91
CA GLY A 40 -5.31 1.72 -14.92
C GLY A 40 -6.10 1.82 -13.63
N ALA A 41 -6.08 0.75 -12.86
CA ALA A 41 -6.69 0.71 -11.53
C ALA A 41 -5.88 -0.20 -10.61
N VAL A 42 -5.77 0.17 -9.33
CA VAL A 42 -5.18 -0.71 -8.31
C VAL A 42 -6.22 -1.76 -7.91
N THR A 43 -5.85 -3.03 -8.05
CA THR A 43 -6.72 -4.17 -7.66
C THR A 43 -6.24 -4.87 -6.40
N LEU A 44 -4.98 -4.70 -6.05
CA LEU A 44 -4.38 -5.29 -4.86
C LEU A 44 -3.31 -4.36 -4.31
N CYS A 45 -3.38 -4.08 -3.03
CA CYS A 45 -2.31 -3.45 -2.27
C CYS A 45 -2.04 -4.29 -1.02
N ALA A 46 -0.83 -4.78 -0.87
CA ALA A 46 -0.42 -5.59 0.26
C ALA A 46 0.74 -4.93 1.00
N VAL A 47 0.77 -5.07 2.30
CA VAL A 47 1.86 -4.62 3.17
C VAL A 47 2.35 -5.78 3.99
N VAL A 48 3.66 -5.94 4.05
CA VAL A 48 4.34 -6.94 4.88
C VAL A 48 5.35 -6.21 5.76
N ASN A 49 5.31 -6.44 7.07
CA ASN A 49 6.42 -6.17 7.95
C ASN A 49 7.44 -7.29 7.75
N SER A 50 8.44 -7.07 6.91
CA SER A 50 9.41 -8.10 6.52
C SER A 50 10.57 -8.24 7.51
N VAL A 51 10.90 -7.17 8.20
CA VAL A 51 11.85 -7.13 9.31
C VAL A 51 11.24 -6.29 10.43
N ASP A 52 11.20 -6.85 11.62
CA ASP A 52 10.58 -6.24 12.80
C ASP A 52 11.02 -4.77 13.00
N ILE A 53 10.04 -3.90 13.23
CA ILE A 53 10.29 -2.47 13.46
C ILE A 53 10.72 -2.28 14.91
N VAL A 54 11.88 -1.72 15.11
CA VAL A 54 12.47 -1.49 16.44
C VAL A 54 12.67 0.00 16.67
N GLY A 55 12.18 0.51 17.78
CA GLY A 55 12.37 1.89 18.22
C GLY A 55 11.23 2.84 17.86
N SER A 56 10.20 2.36 17.17
CA SER A 56 8.95 3.08 16.94
C SER A 56 8.11 3.15 18.24
N SER A 57 7.12 4.02 18.25
CA SER A 57 6.09 4.06 19.31
C SER A 57 4.78 3.42 18.87
N SER A 58 4.40 3.59 17.63
CA SER A 58 3.23 3.01 16.97
C SER A 58 3.30 3.41 15.49
N LEU A 59 4.04 2.66 14.69
CA LEU A 59 4.20 3.00 13.28
C LEU A 59 2.96 2.67 12.49
N VAL A 60 2.31 3.70 11.97
CA VAL A 60 1.13 3.59 11.12
C VAL A 60 1.48 4.02 9.71
N ILE A 61 1.00 3.29 8.71
CA ILE A 61 1.12 3.65 7.31
C ILE A 61 -0.24 3.72 6.61
N ASP A 62 -0.31 4.65 5.67
CA ASP A 62 -1.41 4.80 4.73
C ASP A 62 -0.84 4.70 3.30
N VAL A 63 -1.61 4.16 2.37
CA VAL A 63 -1.24 4.07 0.94
C VAL A 63 -2.42 4.45 0.08
N GLY A 64 -2.21 5.37 -0.84
CA GLY A 64 -3.26 5.84 -1.74
C GLY A 64 -2.79 6.88 -2.75
N THR A 65 -3.73 7.59 -3.34
CA THR A 65 -3.50 8.57 -4.42
C THR A 65 -3.62 10.02 -3.98
N THR A 66 -4.20 10.28 -2.82
CA THR A 66 -4.38 11.62 -2.28
C THR A 66 -3.16 12.03 -1.48
N LEU A 67 -2.40 13.04 -1.94
CA LEU A 67 -1.12 13.44 -1.32
C LEU A 67 -1.25 13.79 0.16
N ALA A 68 -2.32 14.48 0.55
CA ALA A 68 -2.49 14.92 1.94
C ALA A 68 -2.93 13.79 2.87
N ASP A 69 -3.69 12.83 2.34
CA ASP A 69 -4.26 11.71 3.10
C ASP A 69 -4.44 10.49 2.19
N PRO A 70 -3.38 9.73 1.94
CA PRO A 70 -3.39 8.60 1.00
C PRO A 70 -3.90 7.34 1.70
N ASP A 71 -5.20 7.19 1.83
CA ASP A 71 -5.86 6.11 2.58
C ASP A 71 -6.71 5.17 1.70
N GLU A 72 -6.71 5.39 0.38
CA GLU A 72 -7.59 4.66 -0.53
C GLU A 72 -7.29 3.16 -0.61
N PHE A 73 -6.04 2.75 -0.49
CA PHE A 73 -5.61 1.34 -0.65
C PHE A 73 -5.27 0.67 0.68
N ILE A 74 -4.58 1.39 1.55
CA ILE A 74 -4.28 1.00 2.93
C ILE A 74 -4.60 2.20 3.81
N ASN A 75 -5.42 2.01 4.82
CA ASN A 75 -5.81 3.05 5.77
C ASN A 75 -5.39 2.66 7.18
N ALA A 76 -4.64 3.54 7.83
CA ALA A 76 -4.26 3.49 9.25
C ALA A 76 -3.72 2.12 9.71
N LEU A 77 -2.89 1.48 8.88
CA LEU A 77 -2.33 0.17 9.22
C LEU A 77 -1.23 0.30 10.27
N ASP A 78 -1.46 -0.26 11.44
CA ASP A 78 -0.45 -0.40 12.50
C ASP A 78 0.55 -1.51 12.12
N VAL A 79 1.72 -1.09 11.67
CA VAL A 79 2.77 -2.02 11.21
C VAL A 79 3.47 -2.71 12.38
N ASP A 80 3.57 -2.03 13.53
CA ASP A 80 4.18 -2.62 14.73
C ASP A 80 3.34 -3.78 15.28
N GLY A 81 2.03 -3.71 15.09
CA GLY A 81 1.09 -4.77 15.48
C GLY A 81 1.07 -5.97 14.53
N MET A 82 1.73 -5.89 13.38
CA MET A 82 1.72 -6.96 12.40
C MET A 82 2.65 -8.11 12.79
N THR A 83 2.21 -9.33 12.51
CA THR A 83 3.11 -10.49 12.55
C THR A 83 4.12 -10.40 11.42
N VAL A 84 5.42 -10.43 11.76
CA VAL A 84 6.51 -10.38 10.77
C VAL A 84 6.34 -11.47 9.71
N GLY A 85 6.44 -11.07 8.45
CA GLY A 85 6.30 -11.94 7.29
C GLY A 85 4.86 -12.27 6.89
N LEU A 86 3.84 -11.82 7.63
CA LEU A 86 2.44 -12.03 7.30
C LEU A 86 1.86 -10.78 6.61
N PRO A 87 1.31 -10.91 5.36
CA PRO A 87 0.78 -9.76 4.65
C PRO A 87 -0.59 -9.32 5.17
N THR A 88 -0.84 -8.01 5.09
CA THR A 88 -2.16 -7.39 5.22
C THR A 88 -2.55 -6.79 3.87
N PHE A 89 -3.81 -6.94 3.46
CA PHE A 89 -4.29 -6.60 2.13
C PHE A 89 -5.45 -5.60 2.18
N ASN A 90 -5.49 -4.66 1.24
CA ASN A 90 -6.67 -3.89 0.83
C ASN A 90 -7.50 -3.34 2.01
N THR A 91 -6.86 -2.71 2.97
CA THR A 91 -7.54 -2.13 4.15
C THR A 91 -7.96 -0.67 3.95
N GLY A 92 -7.69 -0.10 2.78
CA GLY A 92 -7.99 1.30 2.46
C GLY A 92 -9.47 1.55 2.17
N ASP A 93 -9.87 2.80 2.25
CA ASP A 93 -11.26 3.27 2.14
C ASP A 93 -11.90 2.95 0.80
N LEU A 94 -11.10 2.89 -0.28
CA LEU A 94 -11.57 2.48 -1.59
C LEU A 94 -11.72 0.95 -1.70
N MET A 95 -10.93 0.20 -0.94
CA MET A 95 -10.82 -1.26 -1.04
C MET A 95 -11.77 -1.99 -0.10
N VAL A 96 -12.17 -1.35 0.99
CA VAL A 96 -13.06 -1.92 2.01
C VAL A 96 -14.43 -1.26 1.88
N GLN A 97 -15.46 -2.09 1.81
CA GLN A 97 -16.82 -1.59 1.88
C GLN A 97 -17.11 -1.10 3.29
N ALA A 98 -17.43 0.18 3.44
CA ALA A 98 -17.90 0.71 4.71
C ALA A 98 -19.20 0.00 5.13
N ALA A 99 -19.32 -0.31 6.41
CA ALA A 99 -20.52 -0.92 6.95
C ALA A 99 -21.75 -0.07 6.63
N GLY A 100 -22.75 -0.65 5.96
CA GLY A 100 -23.97 0.03 5.53
C GLY A 100 -23.94 0.63 4.12
N ASN A 101 -22.84 0.57 3.41
CA ASN A 101 -22.76 0.99 2.02
C ASN A 101 -23.14 -0.19 1.09
N SER A 102 -24.40 -0.22 0.66
CA SER A 102 -24.94 -1.30 -0.17
C SER A 102 -24.59 -1.19 -1.67
N THR A 103 -23.86 -0.19 -2.07
CA THR A 103 -23.59 0.08 -3.49
C THR A 103 -22.44 -0.75 -4.06
N ILE A 104 -21.66 -1.41 -3.19
CA ILE A 104 -20.58 -2.30 -3.60
C ILE A 104 -21.08 -3.74 -3.48
N LEU A 105 -21.35 -4.35 -4.62
CA LEU A 105 -21.86 -5.72 -4.67
C LEU A 105 -20.80 -6.74 -4.23
N GLY A 106 -21.15 -7.54 -3.23
CA GLY A 106 -20.45 -8.79 -2.94
C GLY A 106 -19.07 -8.68 -2.28
N GLY A 107 -18.71 -7.55 -1.68
CA GLY A 107 -17.42 -7.40 -1.00
C GLY A 107 -16.20 -7.44 -1.93
N VAL A 108 -16.41 -7.20 -3.22
CA VAL A 108 -15.36 -7.05 -4.21
C VAL A 108 -14.82 -5.62 -4.11
N SER A 109 -13.50 -5.47 -3.97
CA SER A 109 -12.85 -4.17 -4.03
C SER A 109 -13.26 -3.43 -5.31
N PRO A 110 -13.72 -2.18 -5.23
CA PRO A 110 -14.14 -1.46 -6.41
C PRO A 110 -12.93 -1.17 -7.28
N VAL A 111 -12.90 -1.72 -8.48
CA VAL A 111 -11.92 -1.35 -9.49
C VAL A 111 -12.30 0.03 -10.02
N LYS A 112 -11.51 1.05 -9.68
CA LYS A 112 -11.74 2.43 -10.11
C LYS A 112 -10.63 2.87 -11.06
N PRO A 113 -10.85 2.84 -12.38
CA PRO A 113 -9.88 3.34 -13.34
C PRO A 113 -9.65 4.83 -13.19
N VAL A 114 -8.40 5.25 -13.35
CA VAL A 114 -8.04 6.67 -13.34
C VAL A 114 -8.13 7.27 -14.74
N SER A 115 -8.57 8.53 -14.82
CA SER A 115 -8.68 9.27 -16.08
C SER A 115 -7.42 10.04 -16.47
N ALA A 116 -6.45 10.10 -15.57
CA ALA A 116 -5.14 10.72 -15.78
C ALA A 116 -4.07 9.89 -15.08
N VAL A 117 -2.80 10.05 -15.49
CA VAL A 117 -1.67 9.45 -14.77
C VAL A 117 -1.72 9.91 -13.31
N THR A 118 -1.82 8.96 -12.39
CA THR A 118 -2.09 9.23 -10.98
C THR A 118 -0.96 8.66 -10.12
N PRO A 119 -0.26 9.48 -9.33
CA PRO A 119 0.77 9.00 -8.42
C PRO A 119 0.18 8.20 -7.25
N ILE A 120 0.95 7.25 -6.74
CA ILE A 120 0.65 6.50 -5.53
C ILE A 120 1.62 6.95 -4.45
N TYR A 121 1.10 7.27 -3.27
CA TYR A 121 1.86 7.74 -2.13
C TYR A 121 1.78 6.76 -0.97
N VAL A 122 2.84 6.71 -0.16
CA VAL A 122 2.82 6.18 1.20
C VAL A 122 2.98 7.34 2.17
N LYS A 123 2.22 7.33 3.25
CA LYS A 123 2.34 8.25 4.38
C LYS A 123 2.77 7.48 5.61
N VAL A 124 3.67 8.04 6.37
CA VAL A 124 4.20 7.46 7.61
C VAL A 124 3.76 8.32 8.78
N THR A 125 3.22 7.70 9.82
CA THR A 125 2.82 8.38 11.05
C THR A 125 3.36 7.62 12.25
N ASP A 126 4.29 8.24 12.98
CA ASP A 126 4.79 7.74 14.26
C ASP A 126 5.51 8.89 15.00
N ALA A 127 5.14 9.13 16.24
CA ALA A 127 5.77 10.17 17.08
C ALA A 127 7.26 9.91 17.33
N ALA A 128 7.71 8.66 17.29
CA ALA A 128 9.09 8.23 17.52
C ALA A 128 9.79 7.77 16.25
N VAL A 129 9.34 8.17 15.05
CA VAL A 129 9.93 7.70 13.78
C VAL A 129 11.44 7.91 13.70
N ALA A 130 11.96 9.00 14.25
CA ALA A 130 13.40 9.28 14.28
C ALA A 130 14.20 8.32 15.19
N SER A 131 13.53 7.57 16.03
CA SER A 131 14.15 6.60 16.96
C SER A 131 14.16 5.18 16.40
N ILE A 132 13.63 4.95 15.21
CA ILE A 132 13.66 3.63 14.56
C ILE A 132 15.11 3.23 14.29
N THR A 133 15.51 2.06 14.77
CA THR A 133 16.89 1.55 14.65
C THR A 133 16.99 0.35 13.71
N ALA A 134 15.88 -0.36 13.48
CA ALA A 134 15.78 -1.50 12.57
C ALA A 134 14.36 -1.63 12.03
N GLY A 135 14.21 -2.34 10.94
CA GLY A 135 12.92 -2.68 10.36
C GLY A 135 12.90 -2.53 8.83
N GLU A 136 11.98 -3.24 8.22
CA GLU A 136 11.69 -3.14 6.80
C GLU A 136 10.22 -3.44 6.53
N ILE A 137 9.58 -2.58 5.75
CA ILE A 137 8.24 -2.78 5.23
C ILE A 137 8.34 -3.03 3.73
N VAL A 138 7.60 -4.01 3.23
CA VAL A 138 7.42 -4.24 1.80
C VAL A 138 5.98 -3.96 1.41
N ILE A 139 5.79 -3.11 0.42
CA ILE A 139 4.49 -2.76 -0.15
C ILE A 139 4.43 -3.34 -1.56
N GLY A 140 3.47 -4.24 -1.80
CA GLY A 140 3.19 -4.80 -3.12
C GLY A 140 1.90 -4.21 -3.68
N ILE A 141 1.94 -3.75 -4.94
CA ILE A 141 0.81 -3.12 -5.62
C ILE A 141 0.57 -3.85 -6.93
N THR A 142 -0.69 -4.17 -7.24
CA THR A 142 -1.09 -4.66 -8.54
C THR A 142 -1.91 -3.60 -9.25
N VAL A 143 -1.39 -3.11 -10.36
CA VAL A 143 -2.09 -2.19 -11.24
C VAL A 143 -2.60 -2.97 -12.44
N LEU A 144 -3.91 -2.97 -12.64
CA LEU A 144 -4.56 -3.49 -13.83
C LEU A 144 -4.67 -2.37 -14.85
N ASP A 145 -4.05 -2.54 -16.02
CA ASP A 145 -4.20 -1.61 -17.12
C ASP A 145 -5.35 -2.06 -18.03
N LEU A 146 -6.49 -1.41 -17.88
CA LEU A 146 -7.71 -1.75 -18.60
C LEU A 146 -7.66 -1.38 -20.09
N LEU A 147 -6.73 -0.50 -20.51
CA LEU A 147 -6.55 -0.18 -21.92
C LEU A 147 -5.91 -1.34 -22.68
N GLN A 148 -5.19 -2.22 -22.02
CA GLN A 148 -4.60 -3.41 -22.63
C GLN A 148 -5.64 -4.45 -23.08
N LEU A 149 -6.88 -4.35 -22.59
CA LEU A 149 -7.96 -5.25 -23.00
C LEU A 149 -8.43 -5.03 -24.44
N ASN A 150 -8.05 -3.92 -25.06
CA ASN A 150 -8.39 -3.56 -26.43
C ASN A 150 -7.23 -3.75 -27.42
N ALA A 151 -6.15 -4.33 -26.95
CA ALA A 151 -4.97 -4.59 -27.78
C ALA A 151 -5.08 -5.93 -28.54
#